data_7e9a848015d462ad10b7fd7be2bcc59a
#
_entry.id   7e9a848015d462ad10b7fd7be2bcc59a
#
_cell.length_a   1.000
_cell.length_b   1.000
_cell.length_c   1.000
_cell.angle_alpha   90.00
_cell.angle_beta   90.00
_cell.angle_gamma   90.00
#
_symmetry.space_group_name_H-M   'P 1'
#
loop_
_entity.id
_entity.type
_entity.pdbx_description
1 polymer ?
#
loop_
_entity_poly.entity_id
_entity_poly.type
_entity_poly.pdbx_seq_one_letter_code
_entity_poly.pdbx_strand_id
1 'polypeptide(L)'
;MFETIELPMWFVVIAAIFAAIAALERALIPSVRWFFRRRMERVVSQLNARLDRPIEPFKLARRHDMTQRLLYHPDVMQAVNDHARKEGIPENVAFQEAQKYAREIVPSFSATVYFTVASTIARFLSETLYRVRIGRFEDVLSGLDPKATVVFVMNHRSNMDYVLVTYLASQRSALSYAVGEWARIWPISLLIRAMGAFFIRRKSRGLLYRRVLARYVQMATQGGVTQAVFPEGGLSLDGRLAPPRMGFLNYVIAGWEPKGRDVIFVPVSINYDRVLEDYILLAAGKSGERRFGANISVIARFLAQQFWLWLTGRYRRFGYAAVHFGAPVSLSAFHKKTGGISSPVLAREIMAQVEAGIPVLPVPLISLILIHKAPLRALKLTAAFVEVMQAVEPEYLQATPEAWAEAAEAGVLNLMQRKLIVQDGGRYVITEKGKSVLPYYAASLSHISEKLRE
;
A
#
# COMPACT_ATOMS: atom_id res chain seq x y z
N MET A 1 -35.90 27.31 -61.59
CA MET A 1 -37.16 26.70 -61.23
C MET A 1 -36.88 25.93 -59.93
N PHE A 2 -37.25 26.52 -58.77
CA PHE A 2 -37.02 25.84 -57.47
C PHE A 2 -38.27 25.02 -57.20
N GLU A 3 -38.15 23.70 -57.18
CA GLU A 3 -39.21 22.81 -56.71
C GLU A 3 -39.39 23.00 -55.21
N THR A 4 -40.52 23.46 -54.77
CA THR A 4 -40.92 23.52 -53.37
C THR A 4 -41.36 22.15 -52.92
N ILE A 5 -40.61 21.57 -51.97
CA ILE A 5 -40.96 20.28 -51.35
C ILE A 5 -41.88 20.61 -50.17
N GLU A 6 -43.15 20.21 -50.23
CA GLU A 6 -44.08 20.32 -49.10
C GLU A 6 -43.78 19.20 -48.08
N LEU A 7 -43.15 19.57 -46.97
CA LEU A 7 -42.91 18.66 -45.85
C LEU A 7 -44.05 18.74 -44.82
N PRO A 8 -44.55 17.60 -44.31
CA PRO A 8 -45.54 17.61 -43.24
C PRO A 8 -45.03 18.37 -42.00
N MET A 9 -45.89 19.22 -41.43
CA MET A 9 -45.52 20.06 -40.27
C MET A 9 -44.93 19.28 -39.10
N TRP A 10 -45.44 18.06 -38.83
CA TRP A 10 -44.89 17.18 -37.79
C TRP A 10 -43.45 16.76 -38.08
N PHE A 11 -43.06 16.55 -39.31
CA PHE A 11 -41.71 16.19 -39.72
C PHE A 11 -40.73 17.35 -39.48
N VAL A 12 -41.16 18.60 -39.81
CA VAL A 12 -40.35 19.80 -39.57
C VAL A 12 -40.14 20.04 -38.07
N VAL A 13 -41.20 19.83 -37.26
CA VAL A 13 -41.13 19.95 -35.79
C VAL A 13 -40.17 18.90 -35.21
N ILE A 14 -40.25 17.64 -35.64
CA ILE A 14 -39.34 16.60 -35.18
C ILE A 14 -37.90 16.91 -35.59
N ALA A 15 -37.68 17.32 -36.84
CA ALA A 15 -36.34 17.69 -37.32
C ALA A 15 -35.75 18.88 -36.55
N ALA A 16 -36.59 19.88 -36.24
CA ALA A 16 -36.18 21.02 -35.42
C ALA A 16 -35.84 20.63 -33.98
N ILE A 17 -36.60 19.69 -33.39
CA ILE A 17 -36.29 19.14 -32.06
C ILE A 17 -34.94 18.38 -32.06
N PHE A 18 -34.71 17.52 -33.05
CA PHE A 18 -33.43 16.82 -33.19
C PHE A 18 -32.27 17.78 -33.44
N ALA A 19 -32.44 18.79 -34.27
CA ALA A 19 -31.43 19.82 -34.49
C ALA A 19 -31.14 20.63 -33.21
N ALA A 20 -32.18 20.99 -32.45
CA ALA A 20 -32.04 21.67 -31.16
C ALA A 20 -31.29 20.77 -30.12
N ILE A 21 -31.64 19.50 -30.03
CA ILE A 21 -30.93 18.52 -29.16
C ILE A 21 -29.49 18.42 -29.59
N ALA A 22 -29.17 18.24 -30.86
CA ALA A 22 -27.82 18.15 -31.38
C ALA A 22 -26.99 19.42 -31.17
N ALA A 23 -27.64 20.61 -31.31
CA ALA A 23 -27.00 21.88 -30.99
C ALA A 23 -26.74 22.04 -29.49
N LEU A 24 -27.68 21.62 -28.67
CA LEU A 24 -27.58 21.64 -27.20
C LEU A 24 -26.46 20.68 -26.73
N GLU A 25 -26.38 19.49 -27.28
CA GLU A 25 -25.27 18.56 -27.01
C GLU A 25 -23.93 19.16 -27.42
N ARG A 26 -23.83 19.77 -28.59
CA ARG A 26 -22.58 20.39 -29.05
C ARG A 26 -22.13 21.58 -28.20
N ALA A 27 -23.04 22.37 -27.67
CA ALA A 27 -22.73 23.54 -26.84
C ALA A 27 -22.57 23.20 -25.36
N LEU A 28 -23.48 22.37 -24.80
CA LEU A 28 -23.49 22.07 -23.36
C LEU A 28 -22.39 21.10 -22.95
N ILE A 29 -22.15 20.04 -23.72
CA ILE A 29 -21.15 19.02 -23.32
C ILE A 29 -19.75 19.62 -23.23
N PRO A 30 -19.25 20.41 -24.20
CA PRO A 30 -17.96 21.09 -24.06
C PRO A 30 -17.92 22.10 -22.90
N SER A 31 -18.98 22.88 -22.71
CA SER A 31 -19.05 23.91 -21.66
C SER A 31 -19.08 23.28 -20.27
N VAL A 32 -19.86 22.24 -20.07
CA VAL A 32 -19.90 21.45 -18.82
C VAL A 32 -18.55 20.79 -18.57
N ARG A 33 -17.95 20.17 -19.59
CA ARG A 33 -16.60 19.57 -19.49
C ARG A 33 -15.55 20.62 -19.15
N TRP A 34 -15.57 21.78 -19.78
CA TRP A 34 -14.67 22.90 -19.49
C TRP A 34 -14.83 23.42 -18.07
N PHE A 35 -16.08 23.62 -17.60
CA PHE A 35 -16.37 24.04 -16.24
C PHE A 35 -15.83 23.06 -15.18
N PHE A 36 -16.11 21.76 -15.36
CA PHE A 36 -15.57 20.73 -14.45
C PHE A 36 -14.05 20.64 -14.52
N ARG A 37 -13.48 20.75 -15.71
CA ARG A 37 -12.02 20.75 -15.88
C ARG A 37 -11.38 21.91 -15.13
N ARG A 38 -11.88 23.13 -15.31
CA ARG A 38 -11.37 24.33 -14.62
C ARG A 38 -11.55 24.27 -13.11
N ARG A 39 -12.65 23.67 -12.65
CA ARG A 39 -12.88 23.41 -11.23
C ARG A 39 -11.88 22.39 -10.68
N MET A 40 -11.62 21.33 -11.40
CA MET A 40 -10.63 20.31 -11.02
C MET A 40 -9.22 20.87 -11.00
N GLU A 41 -8.83 21.65 -11.99
CA GLU A 41 -7.52 22.33 -12.04
C GLU A 41 -7.31 23.23 -10.82
N ARG A 42 -8.32 23.99 -10.41
CA ARG A 42 -8.28 24.81 -9.17
C ARG A 42 -8.16 23.96 -7.91
N VAL A 43 -8.91 22.89 -7.80
CA VAL A 43 -8.81 21.96 -6.65
C VAL A 43 -7.41 21.33 -6.57
N VAL A 44 -6.88 20.87 -7.69
CA VAL A 44 -5.53 20.30 -7.76
C VAL A 44 -4.47 21.35 -7.40
N SER A 45 -4.59 22.58 -7.90
CA SER A 45 -3.68 23.69 -7.58
C SER A 45 -3.70 24.00 -6.08
N GLN A 46 -4.88 24.07 -5.46
CA GLN A 46 -5.04 24.30 -4.03
C GLN A 46 -4.48 23.13 -3.19
N LEU A 47 -4.67 21.89 -3.65
CA LEU A 47 -4.08 20.71 -3.01
C LEU A 47 -2.55 20.75 -3.12
N ASN A 48 -2.01 21.00 -4.31
CA ASN A 48 -0.57 21.06 -4.53
C ASN A 48 0.13 22.15 -3.71
N ALA A 49 -0.58 23.25 -3.42
CA ALA A 49 -0.05 24.31 -2.54
C ALA A 49 0.06 23.88 -1.06
N ARG A 50 -0.62 22.80 -0.66
CA ARG A 50 -0.62 22.26 0.72
C ARG A 50 0.22 21.00 0.88
N LEU A 51 0.55 20.34 -0.24
CA LEU A 51 1.30 19.10 -0.24
C LEU A 51 2.79 19.38 -0.32
N ASP A 52 3.60 18.74 0.50
CA ASP A 52 5.06 18.81 0.41
C ASP A 52 5.56 18.27 -0.94
N ARG A 53 4.81 17.33 -1.50
CA ARG A 53 5.06 16.76 -2.82
C ARG A 53 3.83 16.92 -3.69
N PRO A 54 3.90 17.79 -4.70
CA PRO A 54 2.78 18.05 -5.58
C PRO A 54 2.40 16.79 -6.36
N ILE A 55 1.11 16.73 -6.74
CA ILE A 55 0.62 15.66 -7.60
C ILE A 55 1.16 15.90 -9.00
N GLU A 56 2.04 15.03 -9.44
CA GLU A 56 2.69 15.13 -10.75
C GLU A 56 1.67 15.02 -11.91
N PRO A 57 1.90 15.76 -13.01
CA PRO A 57 1.02 15.73 -14.19
C PRO A 57 0.78 14.33 -14.75
N PHE A 58 1.79 13.46 -14.67
CA PHE A 58 1.67 12.06 -15.07
C PHE A 58 0.52 11.34 -14.36
N LYS A 59 0.37 11.56 -13.04
CA LYS A 59 -0.69 10.94 -12.23
C LYS A 59 -2.08 11.50 -12.54
N LEU A 60 -2.14 12.74 -12.99
CA LEU A 60 -3.38 13.43 -13.36
C LEU A 60 -3.81 13.15 -14.81
N ALA A 61 -2.95 12.53 -15.61
CA ALA A 61 -3.25 12.20 -16.99
C ALA A 61 -4.48 11.29 -17.09
N ARG A 62 -5.28 11.49 -18.13
CA ARG A 62 -6.47 10.65 -18.37
C ARG A 62 -6.02 9.22 -18.60
N ARG A 63 -6.74 8.29 -17.99
CA ARG A 63 -6.45 6.84 -18.13
C ARG A 63 -6.37 6.39 -19.59
N HIS A 64 -7.24 6.92 -20.45
CA HIS A 64 -7.22 6.61 -21.88
C HIS A 64 -5.90 7.03 -22.52
N ASP A 65 -5.49 8.29 -22.33
CA ASP A 65 -4.26 8.84 -22.92
C ASP A 65 -3.02 8.10 -22.42
N MET A 66 -3.01 7.77 -21.11
CA MET A 66 -1.94 6.99 -20.52
C MET A 66 -1.88 5.56 -21.06
N THR A 67 -3.04 4.94 -21.27
CA THR A 67 -3.14 3.60 -21.88
C THR A 67 -2.60 3.63 -23.30
N GLN A 68 -2.94 4.64 -24.10
CA GLN A 68 -2.41 4.80 -25.48
C GLN A 68 -0.90 5.03 -25.46
N ARG A 69 -0.39 5.96 -24.62
CA ARG A 69 1.06 6.20 -24.47
C ARG A 69 1.82 4.93 -24.12
N LEU A 70 1.26 4.09 -23.25
CA LEU A 70 1.86 2.83 -22.85
C LEU A 70 1.87 1.82 -23.99
N LEU A 71 0.75 1.65 -24.69
CA LEU A 71 0.58 0.65 -25.76
C LEU A 71 1.47 0.94 -26.98
N TYR A 72 1.50 2.19 -27.42
CA TYR A 72 2.30 2.60 -28.58
C TYR A 72 3.77 2.89 -28.25
N HIS A 73 4.21 2.57 -27.02
CA HIS A 73 5.62 2.67 -26.69
C HIS A 73 6.41 1.59 -27.47
N PRO A 74 7.58 1.95 -28.08
CA PRO A 74 8.37 1.00 -28.88
C PRO A 74 8.63 -0.34 -28.17
N ASP A 75 9.03 -0.33 -26.89
CA ASP A 75 9.31 -1.55 -26.12
C ASP A 75 8.08 -2.45 -25.96
N VAL A 76 6.88 -1.86 -25.86
CA VAL A 76 5.63 -2.62 -25.75
C VAL A 76 5.22 -3.18 -27.11
N MET A 77 5.35 -2.37 -28.17
CA MET A 77 5.07 -2.82 -29.55
C MET A 77 6.01 -3.96 -29.94
N GLN A 78 7.30 -3.86 -29.63
CA GLN A 78 8.24 -4.96 -29.83
C GLN A 78 7.82 -6.21 -29.09
N ALA A 79 7.41 -6.08 -27.80
CA ALA A 79 6.94 -7.21 -27.03
C ALA A 79 5.65 -7.84 -27.56
N VAL A 80 4.77 -7.05 -28.18
CA VAL A 80 3.57 -7.53 -28.89
C VAL A 80 3.98 -8.39 -30.10
N ASN A 81 4.91 -7.91 -30.93
CA ASN A 81 5.39 -8.63 -32.10
C ASN A 81 6.11 -9.93 -31.71
N ASP A 82 6.95 -9.88 -30.68
CA ASP A 82 7.66 -11.06 -30.16
C ASP A 82 6.67 -12.10 -29.59
N HIS A 83 5.62 -11.64 -28.93
CA HIS A 83 4.58 -12.50 -28.39
C HIS A 83 3.75 -13.13 -29.52
N ALA A 84 3.36 -12.36 -30.54
CA ALA A 84 2.64 -12.86 -31.73
C ALA A 84 3.41 -13.97 -32.43
N ARG A 85 4.72 -13.77 -32.68
CA ARG A 85 5.60 -14.76 -33.30
C ARG A 85 5.75 -16.02 -32.44
N LYS A 86 5.95 -15.84 -31.12
CA LYS A 86 6.18 -16.97 -30.22
C LYS A 86 4.96 -17.87 -30.06
N GLU A 87 3.78 -17.26 -29.92
CA GLU A 87 2.52 -18.00 -29.72
C GLU A 87 1.82 -18.40 -31.08
N GLY A 88 2.37 -17.98 -32.23
CA GLY A 88 1.80 -18.25 -33.54
C GLY A 88 0.44 -17.60 -33.78
N ILE A 89 0.17 -16.45 -33.14
CA ILE A 89 -1.10 -15.72 -33.25
C ILE A 89 -0.93 -14.45 -34.08
N PRO A 90 -2.02 -13.94 -34.69
CA PRO A 90 -1.98 -12.69 -35.43
C PRO A 90 -1.59 -11.51 -34.51
N GLU A 91 -0.86 -10.55 -35.07
CA GLU A 91 -0.34 -9.37 -34.29
C GLU A 91 -1.46 -8.53 -33.68
N ASN A 92 -2.61 -8.40 -34.36
CA ASN A 92 -3.78 -7.72 -33.82
C ASN A 92 -4.35 -8.40 -32.56
N VAL A 93 -4.28 -9.74 -32.48
CA VAL A 93 -4.71 -10.51 -31.31
C VAL A 93 -3.75 -10.25 -30.12
N ALA A 94 -2.44 -10.32 -30.37
CA ALA A 94 -1.42 -10.01 -29.37
C ALA A 94 -1.54 -8.55 -28.87
N PHE A 95 -1.84 -7.61 -29.79
CA PHE A 95 -2.10 -6.21 -29.43
C PHE A 95 -3.34 -6.05 -28.54
N GLN A 96 -4.43 -6.76 -28.82
CA GLN A 96 -5.63 -6.76 -27.98
C GLN A 96 -5.33 -7.30 -26.58
N GLU A 97 -4.48 -8.31 -26.45
CA GLU A 97 -4.02 -8.79 -25.15
C GLU A 97 -3.22 -7.72 -24.39
N ALA A 98 -2.27 -7.06 -25.05
CA ALA A 98 -1.52 -5.95 -24.49
C ALA A 98 -2.45 -4.82 -24.05
N GLN A 99 -3.49 -4.49 -24.83
CA GLN A 99 -4.50 -3.49 -24.50
C GLN A 99 -5.30 -3.88 -23.25
N LYS A 100 -5.67 -5.16 -23.11
CA LYS A 100 -6.32 -5.68 -21.91
C LYS A 100 -5.42 -5.52 -20.69
N TYR A 101 -4.13 -5.86 -20.81
CA TYR A 101 -3.16 -5.68 -19.75
C TYR A 101 -2.93 -4.21 -19.38
N ALA A 102 -2.78 -3.33 -20.36
CA ALA A 102 -2.62 -1.90 -20.13
C ALA A 102 -3.84 -1.29 -19.42
N ARG A 103 -5.06 -1.63 -19.83
CA ARG A 103 -6.30 -1.22 -19.16
C ARG A 103 -6.42 -1.76 -17.73
N GLU A 104 -5.79 -2.90 -17.45
CA GLU A 104 -5.76 -3.46 -16.11
C GLU A 104 -4.78 -2.74 -15.20
N ILE A 105 -3.59 -2.44 -15.73
CA ILE A 105 -2.47 -1.84 -15.00
C ILE A 105 -2.70 -0.34 -14.77
N VAL A 106 -3.09 0.43 -15.80
CA VAL A 106 -3.24 1.89 -15.69
C VAL A 106 -4.38 2.26 -14.74
N PRO A 107 -4.14 2.98 -13.64
CA PRO A 107 -5.15 3.40 -12.70
C PRO A 107 -6.06 4.51 -13.26
N SER A 108 -7.14 4.79 -12.56
CA SER A 108 -8.05 5.93 -12.82
C SER A 108 -7.98 6.89 -11.65
N PHE A 109 -6.84 7.53 -11.45
CA PHE A 109 -6.63 8.39 -10.29
C PHE A 109 -7.60 9.57 -10.27
N SER A 110 -8.17 9.83 -9.08
CA SER A 110 -8.98 11.00 -8.78
C SER A 110 -8.48 11.66 -7.50
N ALA A 111 -7.92 12.85 -7.62
CA ALA A 111 -7.44 13.62 -6.47
C ALA A 111 -8.54 13.85 -5.43
N THR A 112 -9.76 14.18 -5.88
CA THR A 112 -10.90 14.36 -4.97
C THR A 112 -11.21 13.07 -4.19
N VAL A 113 -11.33 11.92 -4.87
CA VAL A 113 -11.60 10.65 -4.19
C VAL A 113 -10.47 10.29 -3.23
N TYR A 114 -9.22 10.51 -3.62
CA TYR A 114 -8.06 10.19 -2.79
C TYR A 114 -8.04 11.04 -1.51
N PHE A 115 -8.10 12.37 -1.64
CA PHE A 115 -7.90 13.28 -0.50
C PHE A 115 -9.16 13.52 0.35
N THR A 116 -10.36 13.22 -0.16
CA THR A 116 -11.60 13.36 0.63
C THR A 116 -12.13 12.02 1.11
N VAL A 117 -12.41 11.08 0.21
CA VAL A 117 -13.05 9.81 0.58
C VAL A 117 -12.04 8.82 1.15
N ALA A 118 -10.98 8.52 0.39
CA ALA A 118 -10.04 7.47 0.76
C ALA A 118 -9.24 7.83 2.02
N SER A 119 -8.73 9.05 2.12
CA SER A 119 -7.97 9.51 3.29
C SER A 119 -8.84 9.55 4.55
N THR A 120 -10.10 10.00 4.43
CA THR A 120 -11.04 10.03 5.56
C THR A 120 -11.39 8.62 6.04
N ILE A 121 -11.67 7.70 5.12
CA ILE A 121 -11.90 6.29 5.46
C ILE A 121 -10.64 5.66 6.07
N ALA A 122 -9.47 5.91 5.48
CA ALA A 122 -8.21 5.38 5.97
C ALA A 122 -7.90 5.88 7.38
N ARG A 123 -8.08 7.18 7.61
CA ARG A 123 -7.95 7.79 8.93
C ARG A 123 -8.93 7.17 9.94
N PHE A 124 -10.21 7.14 9.59
CA PHE A 124 -11.26 6.59 10.46
C PHE A 124 -10.96 5.13 10.85
N LEU A 125 -10.61 4.28 9.89
CA LEU A 125 -10.27 2.88 10.16
C LEU A 125 -9.01 2.75 11.02
N SER A 126 -7.96 3.51 10.70
CA SER A 126 -6.70 3.45 11.45
C SER A 126 -6.88 3.90 12.90
N GLU A 127 -7.51 5.05 13.13
CA GLU A 127 -7.70 5.63 14.47
C GLU A 127 -8.76 4.89 15.31
N THR A 128 -9.75 4.28 14.63
CA THR A 128 -10.77 3.47 15.32
C THR A 128 -10.18 2.14 15.76
N LEU A 129 -9.49 1.44 14.87
CA LEU A 129 -8.97 0.10 15.17
C LEU A 129 -7.71 0.12 16.04
N TYR A 130 -6.85 1.12 15.88
CA TYR A 130 -5.54 1.16 16.53
C TYR A 130 -5.25 2.51 17.21
N ARG A 131 -4.29 2.49 18.12
CA ARG A 131 -3.55 3.68 18.55
C ARG A 131 -2.36 3.82 17.60
N VAL A 132 -2.49 4.72 16.61
CA VAL A 132 -1.45 4.90 15.59
C VAL A 132 -0.27 5.68 16.19
N ARG A 133 0.94 5.16 15.95
CA ARG A 133 2.22 5.81 16.32
C ARG A 133 3.07 5.97 15.05
N ILE A 134 3.70 7.12 14.93
CA ILE A 134 4.48 7.49 13.74
C ILE A 134 5.85 7.98 14.22
N GLY A 135 6.90 7.36 13.68
CA GLY A 135 8.29 7.74 13.96
C GLY A 135 8.95 8.36 12.73
N ARG A 136 9.66 9.50 12.92
CA ARG A 136 10.53 10.20 11.96
C ARG A 136 9.92 10.58 10.60
N PHE A 137 8.61 10.64 10.48
CA PHE A 137 7.95 10.93 9.20
C PHE A 137 8.29 12.33 8.66
N GLU A 138 8.22 13.33 9.54
CA GLU A 138 8.46 14.72 9.16
C GLU A 138 9.93 14.97 8.83
N ASP A 139 10.85 14.46 9.65
CA ASP A 139 12.28 14.62 9.47
C ASP A 139 12.77 14.02 8.14
N VAL A 140 12.25 12.84 7.80
CA VAL A 140 12.64 12.13 6.58
C VAL A 140 12.12 12.82 5.33
N LEU A 141 10.85 13.22 5.31
CA LEU A 141 10.25 13.77 4.08
C LEU A 141 10.63 15.22 3.79
N SER A 142 10.84 16.04 4.82
CA SER A 142 11.24 17.45 4.66
C SER A 142 12.65 17.61 4.05
N GLY A 143 13.52 16.63 4.27
CA GLY A 143 14.88 16.61 3.71
C GLY A 143 15.01 16.10 2.27
N LEU A 144 13.93 15.60 1.66
CA LEU A 144 13.99 15.03 0.31
C LEU A 144 13.92 16.10 -0.77
N ASP A 145 14.73 15.94 -1.83
CA ASP A 145 14.60 16.77 -3.03
C ASP A 145 13.15 16.71 -3.57
N PRO A 146 12.44 17.85 -3.64
CA PRO A 146 11.06 17.89 -4.15
C PRO A 146 10.92 17.35 -5.57
N LYS A 147 11.98 17.42 -6.37
CA LYS A 147 11.99 16.93 -7.76
C LYS A 147 12.26 15.42 -7.86
N ALA A 148 12.79 14.78 -6.83
CA ALA A 148 13.08 13.35 -6.86
C ALA A 148 11.80 12.51 -6.87
N THR A 149 11.85 11.34 -7.50
CA THR A 149 10.80 10.32 -7.40
C THR A 149 10.97 9.54 -6.11
N VAL A 150 9.96 9.54 -5.25
CA VAL A 150 10.02 8.80 -3.98
C VAL A 150 9.36 7.44 -4.12
N VAL A 151 10.04 6.42 -3.63
CA VAL A 151 9.55 5.04 -3.57
C VAL A 151 9.61 4.55 -2.11
N PHE A 152 8.46 4.44 -1.47
CA PHE A 152 8.37 3.82 -0.14
C PHE A 152 8.51 2.30 -0.26
N VAL A 153 9.48 1.74 0.43
CA VAL A 153 9.76 0.30 0.47
C VAL A 153 9.40 -0.23 1.85
N MET A 154 8.38 -1.09 1.90
CA MET A 154 7.71 -1.44 3.15
C MET A 154 7.67 -2.95 3.38
N ASN A 155 7.73 -3.40 4.64
CA ASN A 155 7.35 -4.76 5.01
C ASN A 155 5.80 -4.93 4.95
N HIS A 156 5.33 -6.16 4.79
CA HIS A 156 3.91 -6.45 4.56
C HIS A 156 3.32 -7.38 5.63
N ARG A 157 2.70 -6.78 6.64
CA ARG A 157 2.14 -7.48 7.81
C ARG A 157 0.64 -7.75 7.71
N SER A 158 -0.12 -6.80 7.14
CA SER A 158 -1.58 -6.80 7.10
C SER A 158 -2.11 -6.08 5.87
N ASN A 159 -3.32 -6.38 5.45
CA ASN A 159 -4.03 -5.53 4.48
C ASN A 159 -4.27 -4.11 5.02
N MET A 160 -4.19 -3.92 6.34
CA MET A 160 -4.21 -2.60 6.95
C MET A 160 -2.99 -1.74 6.60
N ASP A 161 -1.88 -2.32 6.12
CA ASP A 161 -0.70 -1.56 5.71
C ASP A 161 -1.04 -0.55 4.61
N TYR A 162 -1.88 -0.94 3.63
CA TYR A 162 -2.36 -0.03 2.59
C TYR A 162 -3.18 1.14 3.16
N VAL A 163 -4.04 0.84 4.13
CA VAL A 163 -4.91 1.82 4.79
C VAL A 163 -4.08 2.79 5.63
N LEU A 164 -3.19 2.25 6.47
CA LEU A 164 -2.34 3.02 7.37
C LEU A 164 -1.39 3.95 6.60
N VAL A 165 -0.71 3.42 5.57
CA VAL A 165 0.20 4.22 4.75
C VAL A 165 -0.55 5.25 3.89
N THR A 166 -1.75 4.92 3.40
CA THR A 166 -2.61 5.91 2.72
C THR A 166 -3.00 7.05 3.68
N TYR A 167 -3.39 6.73 4.91
CA TYR A 167 -3.71 7.74 5.91
C TYR A 167 -2.52 8.68 6.16
N LEU A 168 -1.34 8.13 6.42
CA LEU A 168 -0.14 8.91 6.71
C LEU A 168 0.32 9.75 5.53
N ALA A 169 0.43 9.12 4.36
CA ALA A 169 0.95 9.77 3.18
C ALA A 169 -0.03 10.81 2.59
N SER A 170 -1.34 10.65 2.78
CA SER A 170 -2.34 11.57 2.23
C SER A 170 -2.21 13.01 2.76
N GLN A 171 -1.53 13.20 3.87
CA GLN A 171 -1.25 14.55 4.40
C GLN A 171 -0.16 15.28 3.60
N ARG A 172 0.71 14.54 2.90
CA ARG A 172 1.93 15.06 2.26
C ARG A 172 2.04 14.76 0.78
N SER A 173 1.45 13.66 0.31
CA SER A 173 1.61 13.17 -1.06
C SER A 173 0.45 12.25 -1.46
N ALA A 174 0.28 12.08 -2.77
CA ALA A 174 -0.62 11.07 -3.32
C ALA A 174 0.18 9.82 -3.71
N LEU A 175 -0.03 8.70 -3.00
CA LEU A 175 0.66 7.44 -3.28
C LEU A 175 0.06 6.67 -4.46
N SER A 176 0.92 5.99 -5.20
CA SER A 176 0.58 4.90 -6.12
C SER A 176 1.17 3.60 -5.62
N TYR A 177 0.38 2.55 -5.47
CA TYR A 177 0.86 1.27 -4.99
C TYR A 177 0.32 0.10 -5.80
N ALA A 178 1.10 -0.96 -5.80
CA ALA A 178 0.76 -2.19 -6.47
C ALA A 178 -0.14 -3.05 -5.57
N VAL A 179 -1.31 -3.43 -6.06
CA VAL A 179 -2.28 -4.25 -5.31
C VAL A 179 -2.48 -5.58 -6.02
N GLY A 180 -2.54 -6.66 -5.23
CA GLY A 180 -2.79 -8.00 -5.77
C GLY A 180 -4.21 -8.22 -6.30
N GLU A 181 -4.41 -9.35 -6.97
CA GLU A 181 -5.69 -9.71 -7.62
C GLU A 181 -6.89 -9.79 -6.66
N TRP A 182 -6.66 -10.01 -5.37
CA TRP A 182 -7.69 -10.09 -4.34
C TRP A 182 -8.57 -8.84 -4.23
N ALA A 183 -8.01 -7.68 -4.60
CA ALA A 183 -8.69 -6.39 -4.51
C ALA A 183 -9.55 -6.06 -5.73
N ARG A 184 -9.75 -6.99 -6.68
CA ARG A 184 -10.55 -6.79 -7.90
C ARG A 184 -12.05 -6.96 -7.69
N ILE A 185 -12.52 -6.98 -6.46
CA ILE A 185 -13.93 -7.15 -6.13
C ILE A 185 -14.65 -5.81 -6.24
N TRP A 186 -15.75 -5.79 -7.00
CA TRP A 186 -16.66 -4.62 -7.05
C TRP A 186 -17.39 -4.46 -5.69
N PRO A 187 -17.57 -3.24 -5.14
CA PRO A 187 -17.14 -1.92 -5.63
C PRO A 187 -15.72 -1.49 -5.17
N ILE A 188 -15.03 -2.29 -4.36
CA ILE A 188 -13.71 -1.96 -3.76
C ILE A 188 -12.68 -1.64 -4.84
N SER A 189 -12.71 -2.37 -5.96
CA SER A 189 -11.79 -2.14 -7.07
C SER A 189 -11.91 -0.76 -7.72
N LEU A 190 -13.10 -0.13 -7.69
CA LEU A 190 -13.30 1.24 -8.18
C LEU A 190 -12.61 2.25 -7.27
N LEU A 191 -12.78 2.11 -5.96
CA LEU A 191 -12.13 2.96 -4.96
C LEU A 191 -10.60 2.84 -5.05
N ILE A 192 -10.09 1.62 -5.09
CA ILE A 192 -8.65 1.33 -5.17
C ILE A 192 -8.04 1.95 -6.44
N ARG A 193 -8.70 1.84 -7.60
CA ARG A 193 -8.25 2.49 -8.85
C ARG A 193 -8.30 4.02 -8.76
N ALA A 194 -9.36 4.57 -8.15
CA ALA A 194 -9.50 6.01 -7.95
C ALA A 194 -8.44 6.57 -6.98
N MET A 195 -7.91 5.73 -6.09
CA MET A 195 -6.77 6.06 -5.23
C MET A 195 -5.42 6.06 -5.98
N GLY A 196 -5.38 5.66 -7.24
CA GLY A 196 -4.15 5.61 -8.04
C GLY A 196 -3.35 4.31 -7.85
N ALA A 197 -3.94 3.31 -7.23
CA ALA A 197 -3.34 1.98 -7.16
C ALA A 197 -3.53 1.22 -8.47
N PHE A 198 -2.58 0.38 -8.81
CA PHE A 198 -2.62 -0.47 -9.99
C PHE A 198 -2.56 -1.95 -9.60
N PHE A 199 -3.26 -2.77 -10.40
CA PHE A 199 -3.36 -4.19 -10.09
C PHE A 199 -2.23 -4.98 -10.72
N ILE A 200 -1.60 -5.86 -9.92
CA ILE A 200 -0.56 -6.78 -10.37
C ILE A 200 -1.09 -8.22 -10.36
N ARG A 201 -0.87 -8.93 -11.45
CA ARG A 201 -1.09 -10.37 -11.51
C ARG A 201 0.12 -11.11 -10.96
N ARG A 202 0.00 -11.68 -9.77
CA ARG A 202 1.09 -12.42 -9.12
C ARG A 202 1.44 -13.73 -9.82
N LYS A 203 0.46 -14.35 -10.49
CA LYS A 203 0.60 -15.63 -11.19
C LYS A 203 0.95 -15.49 -12.67
N SER A 204 0.84 -14.29 -13.25
CA SER A 204 1.15 -14.11 -14.67
C SER A 204 2.65 -14.17 -14.92
N ARG A 205 3.07 -15.25 -15.57
CA ARG A 205 4.46 -15.44 -16.03
C ARG A 205 4.67 -14.98 -17.48
N GLY A 206 3.62 -14.52 -18.16
CA GLY A 206 3.66 -14.08 -19.56
C GLY A 206 4.63 -12.93 -19.76
N LEU A 207 5.50 -13.04 -20.77
CA LEU A 207 6.50 -12.03 -21.09
C LEU A 207 5.84 -10.70 -21.45
N LEU A 208 4.79 -10.75 -22.28
CA LEU A 208 4.04 -9.56 -22.71
C LEU A 208 3.48 -8.78 -21.50
N TYR A 209 2.80 -9.46 -20.57
CA TYR A 209 2.29 -8.79 -19.37
C TYR A 209 3.39 -8.10 -18.57
N ARG A 210 4.52 -8.79 -18.35
CA ARG A 210 5.66 -8.23 -17.61
C ARG A 210 6.27 -7.02 -18.30
N ARG A 211 6.35 -7.00 -19.62
CA ARG A 211 6.87 -5.86 -20.40
C ARG A 211 5.93 -4.65 -20.31
N VAL A 212 4.62 -4.86 -20.43
CA VAL A 212 3.61 -3.79 -20.25
C VAL A 212 3.68 -3.21 -18.83
N LEU A 213 3.78 -4.05 -17.79
CA LEU A 213 3.91 -3.61 -16.41
C LEU A 213 5.23 -2.87 -16.16
N ALA A 214 6.35 -3.42 -16.64
CA ALA A 214 7.66 -2.80 -16.51
C ALA A 214 7.66 -1.40 -17.10
N ARG A 215 7.13 -1.25 -18.31
CA ARG A 215 7.09 0.06 -18.99
C ARG A 215 6.20 1.05 -18.26
N TYR A 216 5.05 0.63 -17.74
CA TYR A 216 4.20 1.50 -16.92
C TYR A 216 4.94 2.01 -15.67
N VAL A 217 5.63 1.12 -14.93
CA VAL A 217 6.40 1.50 -13.74
C VAL A 217 7.54 2.45 -14.09
N GLN A 218 8.27 2.19 -15.18
CA GLN A 218 9.32 3.09 -15.67
C GLN A 218 8.78 4.49 -15.99
N MET A 219 7.68 4.57 -16.74
CA MET A 219 7.03 5.84 -17.08
C MET A 219 6.55 6.58 -15.81
N ALA A 220 6.00 5.86 -14.83
CA ALA A 220 5.59 6.44 -13.56
C ALA A 220 6.79 6.98 -12.76
N THR A 221 7.91 6.24 -12.76
CA THR A 221 9.17 6.65 -12.12
C THR A 221 9.74 7.90 -12.78
N GLN A 222 9.85 7.92 -14.09
CA GLN A 222 10.29 9.09 -14.87
C GLN A 222 9.37 10.30 -14.69
N GLY A 223 8.05 10.04 -14.58
CA GLY A 223 7.02 11.05 -14.34
C GLY A 223 6.93 11.54 -12.89
N GLY A 224 7.83 11.16 -11.98
CA GLY A 224 7.89 11.66 -10.61
C GLY A 224 6.80 11.13 -9.68
N VAL A 225 6.08 10.09 -10.06
CA VAL A 225 4.98 9.55 -9.25
C VAL A 225 5.52 8.93 -7.97
N THR A 226 5.06 9.42 -6.82
CA THR A 226 5.35 8.78 -5.52
C THR A 226 4.74 7.39 -5.49
N GLN A 227 5.57 6.37 -5.29
CA GLN A 227 5.20 4.97 -5.34
C GLN A 227 5.39 4.30 -3.97
N ALA A 228 4.66 3.22 -3.73
CA ALA A 228 4.84 2.39 -2.56
C ALA A 228 4.84 0.91 -2.97
N VAL A 229 5.78 0.14 -2.41
CA VAL A 229 5.98 -1.25 -2.76
C VAL A 229 6.22 -2.11 -1.52
N PHE A 230 5.69 -3.32 -1.58
CA PHE A 230 5.97 -4.39 -0.63
C PHE A 230 6.86 -5.45 -1.31
N PRO A 231 8.19 -5.38 -1.16
CA PRO A 231 9.11 -6.27 -1.89
C PRO A 231 8.92 -7.75 -1.57
N GLU A 232 8.41 -8.07 -0.40
CA GLU A 232 8.07 -9.45 0.01
C GLU A 232 7.06 -10.10 -0.96
N GLY A 233 6.28 -9.31 -1.69
CA GLY A 233 5.33 -9.78 -2.70
C GLY A 233 4.11 -10.50 -2.11
N GLY A 234 3.89 -10.43 -0.80
CA GLY A 234 2.74 -10.99 -0.10
C GLY A 234 2.83 -10.76 1.40
N LEU A 235 1.73 -10.97 2.10
CA LEU A 235 1.67 -10.88 3.56
C LEU A 235 2.61 -11.92 4.19
N SER A 236 3.30 -11.53 5.27
CA SER A 236 4.10 -12.43 6.08
C SER A 236 3.20 -13.50 6.74
N LEU A 237 3.54 -14.77 6.57
CA LEU A 237 2.77 -15.89 7.11
C LEU A 237 3.26 -16.35 8.48
N ASP A 238 4.51 -16.05 8.80
CA ASP A 238 5.20 -16.48 10.04
C ASP A 238 5.61 -15.31 10.95
N GLY A 239 5.35 -14.08 10.50
CA GLY A 239 5.72 -12.87 11.22
C GLY A 239 7.11 -12.32 10.91
N ARG A 240 7.95 -13.05 10.19
CA ARG A 240 9.28 -12.61 9.78
C ARG A 240 9.23 -11.74 8.54
N LEU A 241 10.28 -10.96 8.35
CA LEU A 241 10.52 -10.26 7.10
C LEU A 241 10.99 -11.27 6.05
N ALA A 242 10.31 -11.31 4.90
CA ALA A 242 10.69 -12.21 3.81
C ALA A 242 11.72 -11.56 2.87
N PRO A 243 12.56 -12.36 2.20
CA PRO A 243 13.50 -11.85 1.21
C PRO A 243 12.79 -11.05 0.08
N PRO A 244 13.41 -9.96 -0.41
CA PRO A 244 12.80 -9.12 -1.42
C PRO A 244 12.68 -9.79 -2.78
N ARG A 245 11.54 -9.63 -3.44
CA ARG A 245 11.35 -9.98 -4.85
C ARG A 245 11.75 -8.82 -5.73
N MET A 246 12.72 -9.04 -6.58
CA MET A 246 13.40 -8.00 -7.36
C MET A 246 12.56 -7.37 -8.48
N GLY A 247 11.46 -8.01 -8.91
CA GLY A 247 10.76 -7.63 -10.14
C GLY A 247 10.36 -6.15 -10.20
N PHE A 248 9.70 -5.64 -9.16
CA PHE A 248 9.26 -4.24 -9.14
C PHE A 248 10.44 -3.26 -8.97
N LEU A 249 11.37 -3.56 -8.08
CA LEU A 249 12.57 -2.73 -7.88
C LEU A 249 13.37 -2.61 -9.17
N ASN A 250 13.54 -3.71 -9.90
CA ASN A 250 14.20 -3.70 -11.21
C ASN A 250 13.48 -2.79 -12.21
N TYR A 251 12.14 -2.75 -12.21
CA TYR A 251 11.39 -1.85 -13.09
C TYR A 251 11.60 -0.38 -12.74
N VAL A 252 11.63 -0.06 -11.43
CA VAL A 252 11.92 1.31 -10.95
C VAL A 252 13.34 1.72 -11.33
N ILE A 253 14.34 0.86 -11.07
CA ILE A 253 15.75 1.10 -11.39
C ILE A 253 15.94 1.30 -12.90
N ALA A 254 15.29 0.46 -13.73
CA ALA A 254 15.33 0.59 -15.19
C ALA A 254 14.62 1.85 -15.73
N GLY A 255 13.82 2.51 -14.93
CA GLY A 255 13.21 3.81 -15.26
C GLY A 255 14.07 5.01 -14.86
N TRP A 256 15.17 4.79 -14.15
CA TRP A 256 16.08 5.86 -13.75
C TRP A 256 17.17 6.11 -14.79
N GLU A 257 17.52 7.39 -14.96
CA GLU A 257 18.59 7.85 -15.85
C GLU A 257 19.58 8.74 -15.06
N PRO A 258 20.92 8.60 -15.25
CA PRO A 258 21.93 9.34 -14.47
C PRO A 258 21.81 10.87 -14.54
N LYS A 259 21.29 11.40 -15.65
CA LYS A 259 21.07 12.84 -15.88
C LYS A 259 19.61 13.27 -15.66
N GLY A 260 18.76 12.31 -15.31
CA GLY A 260 17.34 12.54 -15.10
C GLY A 260 16.99 12.86 -13.65
N ARG A 261 15.73 12.68 -13.32
CA ARG A 261 15.18 12.80 -11.96
C ARG A 261 15.76 11.71 -11.06
N ASP A 262 16.24 12.06 -9.87
CA ASP A 262 16.70 11.05 -8.91
C ASP A 262 15.54 10.21 -8.40
N VAL A 263 15.85 8.97 -7.99
CA VAL A 263 14.93 8.07 -7.31
C VAL A 263 15.41 7.88 -5.88
N ILE A 264 14.56 8.20 -4.94
CA ILE A 264 14.86 8.07 -3.51
C ILE A 264 13.99 6.96 -2.93
N PHE A 265 14.62 5.89 -2.46
CA PHE A 265 13.97 4.83 -1.72
C PHE A 265 13.89 5.22 -0.24
N VAL A 266 12.70 5.18 0.32
CA VAL A 266 12.47 5.42 1.75
C VAL A 266 12.04 4.11 2.40
N PRO A 267 12.90 3.51 3.25
CA PRO A 267 12.54 2.33 4.03
C PRO A 267 11.41 2.67 4.99
N VAL A 268 10.37 1.84 5.06
CA VAL A 268 9.24 2.02 5.96
C VAL A 268 8.95 0.73 6.68
N SER A 269 8.97 0.78 7.99
CA SER A 269 8.79 -0.38 8.86
C SER A 269 7.46 -0.30 9.58
N ILE A 270 6.66 -1.35 9.50
CA ILE A 270 5.30 -1.41 10.04
C ILE A 270 5.20 -2.57 11.02
N ASN A 271 4.58 -2.32 12.18
CA ASN A 271 4.25 -3.37 13.14
C ASN A 271 2.91 -3.13 13.82
N TYR A 272 2.33 -4.19 14.40
CA TYR A 272 1.01 -4.18 15.02
C TYR A 272 1.00 -5.01 16.31
N ASP A 273 0.25 -4.54 17.32
CA ASP A 273 -0.11 -5.37 18.47
C ASP A 273 -1.10 -6.48 18.08
N ARG A 274 -1.92 -6.23 17.07
CA ARG A 274 -2.84 -7.22 16.53
C ARG A 274 -2.99 -7.07 15.02
N VAL A 275 -2.59 -8.09 14.30
CA VAL A 275 -2.87 -8.23 12.87
C VAL A 275 -4.29 -8.78 12.69
N LEU A 276 -5.10 -8.15 11.84
CA LEU A 276 -6.51 -8.52 11.65
C LEU A 276 -6.67 -9.95 11.13
N GLU A 277 -5.77 -10.33 10.25
CA GLU A 277 -5.79 -11.60 9.52
C GLU A 277 -4.91 -12.69 10.14
N ASP A 278 -4.38 -12.51 11.35
CA ASP A 278 -3.34 -13.39 11.92
C ASP A 278 -3.72 -14.87 11.89
N TYR A 279 -4.97 -15.24 12.22
CA TYR A 279 -5.43 -16.63 12.15
C TYR A 279 -5.45 -17.18 10.71
N ILE A 280 -5.84 -16.34 9.74
CA ILE A 280 -5.88 -16.73 8.34
C ILE A 280 -4.46 -16.90 7.81
N LEU A 281 -3.55 -15.99 8.19
CA LEU A 281 -2.14 -16.04 7.80
C LEU A 281 -1.46 -17.28 8.36
N LEU A 282 -1.66 -17.57 9.63
CA LEU A 282 -1.12 -18.77 10.29
C LEU A 282 -1.68 -20.07 9.70
N ALA A 283 -2.97 -20.11 9.38
CA ALA A 283 -3.57 -21.27 8.72
C ALA A 283 -2.99 -21.48 7.31
N ALA A 284 -2.81 -20.38 6.54
CA ALA A 284 -2.19 -20.43 5.24
C ALA A 284 -0.69 -20.82 5.30
N GLY A 285 0.02 -20.40 6.34
CA GLY A 285 1.40 -20.83 6.60
C GLY A 285 1.54 -22.33 6.84
N LYS A 286 0.58 -22.93 7.56
CA LYS A 286 0.55 -24.38 7.82
C LYS A 286 0.15 -25.19 6.58
N SER A 287 -0.81 -24.71 5.77
CA SER A 287 -1.28 -25.43 4.58
C SER A 287 -0.40 -25.24 3.35
N GLY A 288 0.48 -24.25 3.34
CA GLY A 288 1.25 -23.84 2.15
C GLY A 288 0.41 -23.15 1.06
N GLU A 289 -0.89 -23.04 1.24
CA GLU A 289 -1.81 -22.42 0.28
C GLU A 289 -2.00 -20.91 0.55
N ARG A 290 -1.41 -20.07 -0.28
CA ARG A 290 -1.63 -18.61 -0.24
C ARG A 290 -2.93 -18.19 -0.97
N ARG A 291 -4.06 -18.84 -0.67
CA ARG A 291 -5.37 -18.45 -1.22
C ARG A 291 -6.06 -17.46 -0.27
N PHE A 292 -5.78 -16.17 -0.46
CA PHE A 292 -6.52 -15.11 0.21
C PHE A 292 -7.61 -14.58 -0.72
N GLY A 293 -8.82 -15.11 -0.60
CA GLY A 293 -10.03 -14.50 -1.17
C GLY A 293 -10.59 -13.47 -0.18
N ALA A 294 -10.76 -12.22 -0.61
CA ALA A 294 -11.54 -11.27 0.17
C ALA A 294 -13.00 -11.71 0.11
N ASN A 295 -13.48 -12.34 1.17
CA ASN A 295 -14.88 -12.75 1.26
C ASN A 295 -15.68 -11.59 1.87
N ILE A 296 -16.49 -10.92 1.03
CA ILE A 296 -17.27 -9.73 1.44
C ILE A 296 -18.13 -10.05 2.67
N SER A 297 -18.67 -11.26 2.77
CA SER A 297 -19.47 -11.67 3.92
C SER A 297 -18.67 -11.74 5.24
N VAL A 298 -17.38 -12.12 5.16
CA VAL A 298 -16.48 -12.13 6.32
C VAL A 298 -16.17 -10.70 6.77
N ILE A 299 -15.89 -9.81 5.80
CA ILE A 299 -15.65 -8.39 6.07
C ILE A 299 -16.91 -7.75 6.67
N ALA A 300 -18.09 -7.98 6.08
CA ALA A 300 -19.35 -7.44 6.56
C ALA A 300 -19.68 -7.94 7.97
N ARG A 301 -19.49 -9.24 8.25
CA ARG A 301 -19.67 -9.81 9.60
C ARG A 301 -18.71 -9.18 10.59
N PHE A 302 -17.44 -9.01 10.23
CA PHE A 302 -16.45 -8.36 11.08
C PHE A 302 -16.87 -6.92 11.41
N LEU A 303 -17.23 -6.12 10.40
CA LEU A 303 -17.68 -4.74 10.60
C LEU A 303 -18.95 -4.67 11.46
N ALA A 304 -19.93 -5.54 11.22
CA ALA A 304 -21.14 -5.62 12.01
C ALA A 304 -20.84 -5.99 13.48
N GLN A 305 -19.91 -6.92 13.70
CA GLN A 305 -19.47 -7.29 15.05
C GLN A 305 -18.76 -6.12 15.75
N GLN A 306 -17.87 -5.41 15.06
CA GLN A 306 -17.20 -4.23 15.65
C GLN A 306 -18.20 -3.12 15.97
N PHE A 307 -19.17 -2.88 15.08
CA PHE A 307 -20.24 -1.91 15.29
C PHE A 307 -21.11 -2.29 16.50
N TRP A 308 -21.49 -3.57 16.62
CA TRP A 308 -22.23 -4.08 17.78
C TRP A 308 -21.47 -3.89 19.09
N LEU A 309 -20.17 -4.20 19.10
CA LEU A 309 -19.31 -3.99 20.28
C LEU A 309 -19.21 -2.50 20.63
N TRP A 310 -19.15 -1.64 19.62
CA TRP A 310 -19.15 -0.17 19.84
C TRP A 310 -20.48 0.29 20.44
N LEU A 311 -21.61 -0.14 19.88
CA LEU A 311 -22.95 0.22 20.38
C LEU A 311 -23.19 -0.25 21.81
N THR A 312 -22.63 -1.39 22.21
CA THR A 312 -22.75 -1.96 23.55
C THR A 312 -21.68 -1.45 24.54
N GLY A 313 -20.85 -0.49 24.16
CA GLY A 313 -19.77 0.02 24.99
C GLY A 313 -18.64 -0.98 25.28
N ARG A 314 -18.65 -2.15 24.62
CA ARG A 314 -17.66 -3.23 24.79
C ARG A 314 -16.52 -3.16 23.77
N TYR A 315 -16.54 -2.17 22.88
CA TYR A 315 -15.53 -1.99 21.87
C TYR A 315 -14.18 -1.63 22.52
N ARG A 316 -13.12 -2.31 22.07
CA ARG A 316 -11.75 -2.00 22.49
C ARG A 316 -10.85 -1.98 21.26
N ARG A 317 -9.93 -1.01 21.19
CA ARG A 317 -8.92 -0.93 20.13
C ARG A 317 -8.01 -2.15 20.19
N PHE A 318 -7.45 -2.50 19.05
CA PHE A 318 -6.58 -3.68 18.89
C PHE A 318 -5.14 -3.48 19.41
N GLY A 319 -4.90 -2.40 20.11
CA GLY A 319 -3.59 -2.01 20.58
C GLY A 319 -2.95 -0.96 19.67
N TYR A 320 -1.64 -1.00 19.55
CA TYR A 320 -0.89 -0.08 18.71
C TYR A 320 -0.73 -0.60 17.27
N ALA A 321 -0.70 0.35 16.33
CA ALA A 321 -0.15 0.20 14.99
C ALA A 321 0.94 1.26 14.84
N ALA A 322 2.15 0.86 14.51
CA ALA A 322 3.26 1.78 14.43
C ALA A 322 3.96 1.71 13.08
N VAL A 323 4.40 2.89 12.62
CA VAL A 323 5.15 3.06 11.39
C VAL A 323 6.39 3.88 11.69
N HIS A 324 7.54 3.40 11.22
CA HIS A 324 8.82 4.09 11.30
C HIS A 324 9.37 4.31 9.89
N PHE A 325 9.93 5.49 9.65
CA PHE A 325 10.56 5.86 8.38
C PHE A 325 12.08 5.89 8.57
N GLY A 326 12.77 5.02 7.84
CA GLY A 326 14.22 4.90 7.87
C GLY A 326 14.92 5.96 7.01
N ALA A 327 16.25 5.94 7.02
CA ALA A 327 17.07 6.87 6.26
C ALA A 327 16.86 6.69 4.74
N PRO A 328 16.66 7.79 3.99
CA PRO A 328 16.44 7.73 2.55
C PRO A 328 17.69 7.24 1.81
N VAL A 329 17.51 6.40 0.79
CA VAL A 329 18.56 5.89 -0.08
C VAL A 329 18.39 6.48 -1.47
N SER A 330 19.26 7.43 -1.87
CA SER A 330 19.27 8.00 -3.21
C SER A 330 19.94 7.05 -4.20
N LEU A 331 19.28 6.78 -5.32
CA LEU A 331 19.80 5.92 -6.37
C LEU A 331 21.02 6.56 -7.07
N SER A 332 21.00 7.87 -7.24
CA SER A 332 22.13 8.63 -7.78
C SER A 332 23.35 8.55 -6.88
N ALA A 333 23.16 8.71 -5.55
CA ALA A 333 24.25 8.60 -4.58
C ALA A 333 24.79 7.16 -4.51
N PHE A 334 23.90 6.18 -4.52
CA PHE A 334 24.26 4.76 -4.55
C PHE A 334 25.11 4.43 -5.80
N HIS A 335 24.65 4.87 -6.99
CA HIS A 335 25.37 4.67 -8.24
C HIS A 335 26.78 5.29 -8.19
N LYS A 336 26.93 6.52 -7.68
CA LYS A 336 28.23 7.17 -7.52
C LYS A 336 29.16 6.41 -6.56
N LYS A 337 28.63 5.89 -5.45
CA LYS A 337 29.39 5.17 -4.45
C LYS A 337 29.91 3.81 -4.95
N THR A 338 29.09 3.10 -5.74
CA THR A 338 29.37 1.71 -6.14
C THR A 338 29.89 1.58 -7.57
N GLY A 339 29.95 2.67 -8.36
CA GLY A 339 30.32 2.64 -9.77
C GLY A 339 29.29 1.97 -10.69
N GLY A 340 28.11 1.63 -10.17
CA GLY A 340 27.02 0.98 -10.90
C GLY A 340 25.84 0.65 -9.98
N ILE A 341 24.75 0.09 -10.52
CA ILE A 341 23.58 -0.29 -9.71
C ILE A 341 23.46 -1.81 -9.69
N SER A 342 23.83 -2.42 -8.57
CA SER A 342 23.50 -3.81 -8.27
C SER A 342 22.15 -3.86 -7.53
N SER A 343 21.08 -4.20 -8.25
CA SER A 343 19.73 -4.27 -7.66
C SER A 343 19.65 -5.19 -6.44
N PRO A 344 20.31 -6.36 -6.39
CA PRO A 344 20.30 -7.21 -5.19
C PRO A 344 21.00 -6.59 -3.99
N VAL A 345 22.07 -5.82 -4.21
CA VAL A 345 22.82 -5.15 -3.12
C VAL A 345 21.96 -4.00 -2.57
N LEU A 346 21.40 -3.16 -3.45
CA LEU A 346 20.50 -2.08 -3.07
C LEU A 346 19.28 -2.61 -2.30
N ALA A 347 18.65 -3.68 -2.78
CA ALA A 347 17.49 -4.26 -2.12
C ALA A 347 17.82 -4.80 -0.73
N ARG A 348 18.96 -5.44 -0.54
CA ARG A 348 19.41 -5.90 0.79
C ARG A 348 19.66 -4.74 1.74
N GLU A 349 20.31 -3.67 1.28
CA GLU A 349 20.56 -2.47 2.08
C GLU A 349 19.26 -1.84 2.56
N ILE A 350 18.28 -1.65 1.65
CA ILE A 350 16.97 -1.09 1.98
C ILE A 350 16.20 -2.01 2.94
N MET A 351 16.19 -3.33 2.69
CA MET A 351 15.46 -4.28 3.52
C MET A 351 16.09 -4.47 4.90
N ALA A 352 17.40 -4.35 5.02
CA ALA A 352 18.07 -4.33 6.33
C ALA A 352 17.64 -3.12 7.16
N GLN A 353 17.51 -1.94 6.54
CA GLN A 353 16.96 -0.76 7.23
C GLN A 353 15.48 -0.94 7.60
N VAL A 354 14.68 -1.60 6.73
CA VAL A 354 13.29 -1.94 7.07
C VAL A 354 13.24 -2.87 8.27
N GLU A 355 14.10 -3.89 8.34
CA GLU A 355 14.16 -4.84 9.46
C GLU A 355 14.57 -4.14 10.76
N ALA A 356 15.67 -3.39 10.73
CA ALA A 356 16.16 -2.66 11.90
C ALA A 356 15.14 -1.64 12.43
N GLY A 357 14.36 -1.01 11.52
CA GLY A 357 13.36 -0.01 11.88
C GLY A 357 12.02 -0.59 12.36
N ILE A 358 11.83 -1.91 12.46
CA ILE A 358 10.55 -2.48 12.88
C ILE A 358 10.21 -2.03 14.31
N PRO A 359 9.09 -1.30 14.51
CA PRO A 359 8.73 -0.76 15.81
C PRO A 359 8.52 -1.83 16.87
N VAL A 360 9.08 -1.59 18.06
CA VAL A 360 8.89 -2.46 19.21
C VAL A 360 7.56 -2.13 19.88
N LEU A 361 6.63 -3.07 19.83
CA LEU A 361 5.28 -2.92 20.37
C LEU A 361 5.03 -3.90 21.52
N PRO A 362 4.07 -3.58 22.42
CA PRO A 362 3.80 -4.38 23.61
C PRO A 362 3.51 -5.85 23.34
N VAL A 363 2.58 -6.17 22.45
CA VAL A 363 2.21 -7.57 22.20
C VAL A 363 3.33 -8.38 21.55
N PRO A 364 4.03 -7.91 20.49
CA PRO A 364 5.22 -8.56 19.97
C PRO A 364 6.30 -8.81 21.02
N LEU A 365 6.63 -7.81 21.84
CA LEU A 365 7.67 -7.92 22.84
C LEU A 365 7.30 -8.89 23.98
N ILE A 366 6.07 -8.80 24.50
CA ILE A 366 5.60 -9.75 25.52
C ILE A 366 5.55 -11.17 24.95
N SER A 367 5.14 -11.33 23.70
CA SER A 367 5.17 -12.64 23.05
C SER A 367 6.58 -13.21 22.98
N LEU A 368 7.57 -12.38 22.65
CA LEU A 368 8.98 -12.77 22.61
C LEU A 368 9.48 -13.17 24.00
N ILE A 369 9.22 -12.37 25.05
CA ILE A 369 9.62 -12.65 26.43
C ILE A 369 8.98 -13.96 26.93
N LEU A 370 7.68 -14.15 26.70
CA LEU A 370 6.96 -15.33 27.18
C LEU A 370 7.43 -16.61 26.50
N ILE A 371 7.74 -16.58 25.21
CA ILE A 371 8.25 -17.76 24.49
C ILE A 371 9.57 -18.25 25.10
N HIS A 372 10.41 -17.33 25.56
CA HIS A 372 11.73 -17.69 26.11
C HIS A 372 11.72 -17.93 27.61
N LYS A 373 10.84 -17.26 28.38
CA LYS A 373 10.92 -17.20 29.84
C LYS A 373 9.64 -17.66 30.57
N ALA A 374 8.54 -18.04 29.87
CA ALA A 374 7.31 -18.49 30.56
C ALA A 374 7.53 -19.82 31.29
N PRO A 375 6.85 -20.03 32.46
CA PRO A 375 5.85 -19.17 33.10
C PRO A 375 6.47 -18.04 33.95
N LEU A 376 5.96 -16.81 33.85
CA LEU A 376 6.45 -15.62 34.55
C LEU A 376 5.38 -14.98 35.45
N ARG A 377 5.79 -14.48 36.61
CA ARG A 377 4.94 -13.59 37.44
C ARG A 377 4.85 -12.19 36.79
N ALA A 378 3.75 -11.45 37.06
CA ALA A 378 3.50 -10.13 36.50
C ALA A 378 4.70 -9.17 36.67
N LEU A 379 5.21 -9.03 37.88
CA LEU A 379 6.37 -8.17 38.18
C LEU A 379 7.62 -8.54 37.38
N LYS A 380 7.90 -9.83 37.23
CA LYS A 380 9.06 -10.31 36.43
C LYS A 380 8.86 -10.06 34.93
N LEU A 381 7.63 -10.18 34.44
CA LEU A 381 7.32 -9.89 33.02
C LEU A 381 7.48 -8.40 32.75
N THR A 382 6.94 -7.53 33.61
CA THR A 382 7.08 -6.06 33.46
C THR A 382 8.56 -5.65 33.57
N ALA A 383 9.31 -6.21 34.51
CA ALA A 383 10.74 -5.92 34.64
C ALA A 383 11.53 -6.33 33.37
N ALA A 384 11.31 -7.53 32.85
CA ALA A 384 11.92 -7.98 31.61
C ALA A 384 11.51 -7.14 30.39
N PHE A 385 10.26 -6.67 30.36
CA PHE A 385 9.80 -5.76 29.31
C PHE A 385 10.55 -4.43 29.37
N VAL A 386 10.67 -3.83 30.54
CA VAL A 386 11.38 -2.55 30.74
C VAL A 386 12.88 -2.70 30.42
N GLU A 387 13.51 -3.78 30.84
CA GLU A 387 14.91 -4.08 30.56
C GLU A 387 15.20 -4.09 29.05
N VAL A 388 14.35 -4.79 28.27
CA VAL A 388 14.49 -4.81 26.80
C VAL A 388 14.25 -3.43 26.21
N MET A 389 13.21 -2.72 26.67
CA MET A 389 12.93 -1.37 26.19
C MET A 389 14.09 -0.39 26.47
N GLN A 390 14.82 -0.54 27.57
CA GLN A 390 16.01 0.26 27.87
C GLN A 390 17.20 -0.05 26.92
N ALA A 391 17.29 -1.29 26.44
CA ALA A 391 18.35 -1.73 25.55
C ALA A 391 18.11 -1.41 24.06
N VAL A 392 16.90 -0.98 23.71
CA VAL A 392 16.51 -0.65 22.33
C VAL A 392 16.75 0.84 22.06
N GLU A 393 17.24 1.16 20.88
CA GLU A 393 17.43 2.56 20.46
C GLU A 393 16.12 3.35 20.51
N PRO A 394 16.14 4.61 21.01
CA PRO A 394 14.94 5.43 21.18
C PRO A 394 14.13 5.60 19.87
N GLU A 395 14.79 5.58 18.73
CA GLU A 395 14.16 5.74 17.43
C GLU A 395 13.11 4.67 17.11
N TYR A 396 13.28 3.46 17.65
CA TYR A 396 12.39 2.32 17.40
C TYR A 396 11.34 2.14 18.50
N LEU A 397 11.42 2.94 19.57
CA LEU A 397 10.47 2.90 20.68
C LEU A 397 9.20 3.69 20.35
N GLN A 398 8.06 3.09 20.61
CA GLN A 398 6.75 3.72 20.38
C GLN A 398 6.03 4.16 21.68
N ALA A 399 6.73 4.08 22.83
CA ALA A 399 6.27 4.55 24.13
C ALA A 399 7.40 5.26 24.87
N THR A 400 7.07 6.25 25.68
CA THR A 400 8.05 6.91 26.58
C THR A 400 8.41 5.99 27.74
N PRO A 401 9.60 6.18 28.36
CA PRO A 401 10.01 5.36 29.51
C PRO A 401 8.97 5.30 30.63
N GLU A 402 8.28 6.42 30.91
CA GLU A 402 7.24 6.51 31.93
C GLU A 402 6.02 5.65 31.63
N ALA A 403 5.73 5.41 30.35
CA ALA A 403 4.58 4.63 29.88
C ALA A 403 4.90 3.14 29.65
N TRP A 404 6.14 2.68 29.87
CA TRP A 404 6.50 1.29 29.52
C TRP A 404 5.79 0.25 30.40
N ALA A 405 5.64 0.50 31.67
CA ALA A 405 4.92 -0.42 32.56
C ALA A 405 3.44 -0.53 32.17
N GLU A 406 2.79 0.59 31.88
CA GLU A 406 1.40 0.64 31.41
C GLU A 406 1.26 -0.06 30.04
N ALA A 407 2.22 0.15 29.14
CA ALA A 407 2.25 -0.52 27.84
C ALA A 407 2.39 -2.05 27.99
N ALA A 408 3.21 -2.53 28.92
CA ALA A 408 3.32 -3.95 29.22
C ALA A 408 2.00 -4.52 29.75
N GLU A 409 1.33 -3.86 30.67
CA GLU A 409 0.02 -4.28 31.18
C GLU A 409 -1.04 -4.31 30.06
N ALA A 410 -1.09 -3.30 29.22
CA ALA A 410 -2.00 -3.24 28.07
C ALA A 410 -1.75 -4.40 27.09
N GLY A 411 -0.50 -4.74 26.85
CA GLY A 411 -0.11 -5.88 26.01
C GLY A 411 -0.52 -7.22 26.61
N VAL A 412 -0.28 -7.43 27.92
CA VAL A 412 -0.76 -8.62 28.65
C VAL A 412 -2.27 -8.74 28.56
N LEU A 413 -2.99 -7.66 28.82
CA LEU A 413 -4.45 -7.63 28.76
C LEU A 413 -4.96 -8.02 27.35
N ASN A 414 -4.33 -7.53 26.30
CA ASN A 414 -4.65 -7.88 24.91
C ASN A 414 -4.50 -9.39 24.66
N LEU A 415 -3.39 -9.99 25.11
CA LEU A 415 -3.14 -11.43 24.98
C LEU A 415 -4.12 -12.27 25.79
N MET A 416 -4.46 -11.85 27.03
CA MET A 416 -5.44 -12.54 27.89
C MET A 416 -6.85 -12.50 27.28
N GLN A 417 -7.30 -11.34 26.79
CA GLN A 417 -8.60 -11.19 26.13
C GLN A 417 -8.77 -12.10 24.92
N ARG A 418 -7.67 -12.36 24.21
CA ARG A 418 -7.62 -13.27 23.07
C ARG A 418 -7.47 -14.73 23.50
N LYS A 419 -7.36 -14.99 24.79
CA LYS A 419 -7.11 -16.32 25.37
C LYS A 419 -5.82 -16.95 24.82
N LEU A 420 -4.78 -16.14 24.56
CA LEU A 420 -3.47 -16.59 24.14
C LEU A 420 -2.57 -16.92 25.34
N ILE A 421 -2.79 -16.23 26.44
CA ILE A 421 -2.21 -16.51 27.74
C ILE A 421 -3.29 -16.54 28.81
N VAL A 422 -3.01 -17.21 29.90
CA VAL A 422 -3.86 -17.25 31.11
C VAL A 422 -2.99 -17.00 32.32
N GLN A 423 -3.60 -16.55 33.42
CA GLN A 423 -2.94 -16.45 34.70
C GLN A 423 -3.28 -17.69 35.52
N ASP A 424 -2.23 -18.44 35.88
CA ASP A 424 -2.32 -19.63 36.72
C ASP A 424 -1.34 -19.53 37.87
N GLY A 425 -1.81 -19.70 39.08
CA GLY A 425 -0.97 -19.55 40.30
C GLY A 425 -0.21 -18.23 40.38
N GLY A 426 -0.79 -17.12 39.88
CA GLY A 426 -0.14 -15.81 39.81
C GLY A 426 0.96 -15.66 38.76
N ARG A 427 1.07 -16.63 37.84
CA ARG A 427 2.01 -16.62 36.72
C ARG A 427 1.27 -16.61 35.38
N TYR A 428 1.83 -15.97 34.38
CA TYR A 428 1.33 -16.01 33.00
C TYR A 428 1.84 -17.27 32.31
N VAL A 429 0.90 -18.06 31.77
CA VAL A 429 1.14 -19.32 31.08
C VAL A 429 0.59 -19.21 29.65
N ILE A 430 1.33 -19.73 28.69
CA ILE A 430 0.92 -19.76 27.29
C ILE A 430 -0.10 -20.87 27.06
N THR A 431 -1.27 -20.55 26.51
CA THR A 431 -2.29 -21.56 26.15
C THR A 431 -1.92 -22.33 24.89
N GLU A 432 -2.61 -23.44 24.59
CA GLU A 432 -2.43 -24.18 23.33
C GLU A 432 -2.68 -23.26 22.11
N LYS A 433 -3.67 -22.40 22.19
CA LYS A 433 -3.91 -21.37 21.17
C LYS A 433 -2.75 -20.38 21.08
N GLY A 434 -2.19 -19.98 22.21
CA GLY A 434 -1.04 -19.08 22.31
C GLY A 434 0.20 -19.67 21.69
N LYS A 435 0.47 -20.97 21.87
CA LYS A 435 1.62 -21.67 21.26
C LYS A 435 1.67 -21.51 19.72
N SER A 436 0.53 -21.38 19.07
CA SER A 436 0.46 -21.19 17.62
C SER A 436 0.54 -19.74 17.17
N VAL A 437 0.17 -18.77 18.03
CA VAL A 437 0.02 -17.35 17.65
C VAL A 437 1.17 -16.49 18.15
N LEU A 438 1.65 -16.70 19.37
CA LEU A 438 2.75 -15.89 19.93
C LEU A 438 4.02 -15.90 19.08
N PRO A 439 4.46 -17.04 18.51
CA PRO A 439 5.62 -17.06 17.63
C PRO A 439 5.52 -16.11 16.43
N TYR A 440 4.32 -15.93 15.88
CA TYR A 440 4.09 -14.99 14.79
C TYR A 440 4.37 -13.53 15.19
N TYR A 441 3.93 -13.14 16.40
CA TYR A 441 4.19 -11.79 16.91
C TYR A 441 5.66 -11.60 17.31
N ALA A 442 6.22 -12.56 18.03
CA ALA A 442 7.62 -12.55 18.44
C ALA A 442 8.59 -12.47 17.26
N ALA A 443 8.30 -13.20 16.18
CA ALA A 443 9.13 -13.25 14.99
C ALA A 443 9.27 -11.89 14.27
N SER A 444 8.35 -10.93 14.51
CA SER A 444 8.50 -9.56 13.99
C SER A 444 9.67 -8.81 14.63
N LEU A 445 10.14 -9.24 15.79
CA LEU A 445 11.25 -8.64 16.53
C LEU A 445 12.52 -9.50 16.44
N SER A 446 12.74 -10.19 15.30
CA SER A 446 13.93 -11.03 15.07
C SER A 446 15.24 -10.27 15.29
N HIS A 447 15.30 -9.01 14.87
CA HIS A 447 16.45 -8.12 15.05
C HIS A 447 16.80 -7.81 16.52
N ILE A 448 15.86 -8.00 17.45
CA ILE A 448 16.07 -7.81 18.90
C ILE A 448 16.27 -9.15 19.61
N SER A 449 15.78 -10.25 19.05
CA SER A 449 15.80 -11.55 19.71
C SER A 449 17.21 -12.06 20.03
N GLU A 450 18.23 -11.65 19.29
CA GLU A 450 19.63 -11.97 19.56
C GLU A 450 20.13 -11.29 20.83
N LYS A 451 19.75 -10.02 21.05
CA LYS A 451 20.10 -9.25 22.27
C LYS A 451 19.45 -9.81 23.54
N LEU A 452 18.40 -10.64 23.43
CA LEU A 452 17.73 -11.28 24.56
C LEU A 452 18.27 -12.66 24.93
N ARG A 453 19.15 -13.23 24.08
CA ARG A 453 19.78 -14.54 24.32
C ARG A 453 21.10 -14.43 25.09
N GLU A 454 21.70 -13.25 25.09
CA GLU A 454 22.86 -12.88 25.91
C GLU A 454 22.41 -12.45 27.32
#